data_ebe03577dc514fe6fc6d9db0537f5e15
#
_entry.id   ebe03577dc514fe6fc6d9db0537f5e15
#
_cell.length_a   1.000
_cell.length_b   1.000
_cell.length_c   1.000
_cell.angle_alpha   90.00
_cell.angle_beta   90.00
_cell.angle_gamma   90.00
#
_symmetry.space_group_name_H-M   'P 1'
#
loop_
_entity.id
_entity.type
_entity.pdbx_description
1 polymer ?
#
loop_
_entity_poly.entity_id
_entity_poly.type
_entity_poly.pdbx_seq_one_letter_code
_entity_poly.pdbx_strand_id
1 'polypeptide(L)'
;IVVGGSIRNSADIVKAIALGADAVYIGTAACIALGCHQCRACHEAKCNWGIATQRPDLVKRLNPDIGSRRLVNLVSAWDHEIKEMMGGMGINSIESLKGNRLMLRGVGLNEKELEILGIKHAGE
;
A
#
# COMPACT_ATOMS: atom_id res chain seq x y z
N ILE A 1 -3.42 5.33 14.74
CA ILE A 1 -2.96 6.16 13.60
C ILE A 1 -3.17 5.38 12.32
N VAL A 2 -3.90 5.95 11.36
CA VAL A 2 -4.06 5.38 10.03
C VAL A 2 -3.27 6.22 9.02
N VAL A 3 -2.40 5.57 8.27
CA VAL A 3 -1.53 6.23 7.29
C VAL A 3 -2.05 5.98 5.88
N GLY A 4 -2.06 7.02 5.05
CA GLY A 4 -2.43 6.94 3.64
C GLY A 4 -1.54 7.81 2.78
N GLY A 5 -1.56 7.51 1.49
CA GLY A 5 -0.77 8.22 0.49
C GLY A 5 0.40 7.40 -0.02
N SER A 6 0.43 7.20 -1.31
CA SER A 6 1.51 6.49 -2.04
C SER A 6 1.83 5.07 -1.56
N ILE A 7 0.89 4.40 -0.90
CA ILE A 7 1.01 2.96 -0.59
C ILE A 7 0.83 2.17 -1.89
N ARG A 8 1.89 1.58 -2.40
CA ARG A 8 1.96 0.96 -3.74
C ARG A 8 2.22 -0.53 -3.71
N ASN A 9 2.80 -1.03 -2.63
CA ASN A 9 3.19 -2.42 -2.48
C ASN A 9 3.17 -2.83 -0.99
N SER A 10 3.37 -4.10 -0.73
CA SER A 10 3.43 -4.70 0.60
C SER A 10 4.54 -4.12 1.49
N ALA A 11 5.70 -3.77 0.92
CA ALA A 11 6.81 -3.19 1.66
C ALA A 11 6.48 -1.78 2.20
N ASP A 12 5.67 -0.99 1.49
CA ASP A 12 5.19 0.30 1.98
C ASP A 12 4.31 0.11 3.23
N ILE A 13 3.49 -0.95 3.25
CA ILE A 13 2.66 -1.31 4.41
C ILE A 13 3.54 -1.69 5.61
N VAL A 14 4.49 -2.60 5.40
CA VAL A 14 5.41 -3.05 6.46
C VAL A 14 6.17 -1.87 7.06
N LYS A 15 6.70 -0.97 6.24
CA LYS A 15 7.39 0.25 6.71
C LYS A 15 6.48 1.16 7.52
N ALA A 16 5.25 1.40 7.06
CA ALA A 16 4.28 2.24 7.77
C ALA A 16 3.95 1.66 9.15
N ILE A 17 3.68 0.34 9.24
CA ILE A 17 3.40 -0.35 10.51
C ILE A 17 4.64 -0.33 11.42
N ALA A 18 5.82 -0.59 10.88
CA ALA A 18 7.07 -0.54 11.65
C ALA A 18 7.38 0.87 12.18
N LEU A 19 6.96 1.92 11.49
CA LEU A 19 7.05 3.31 11.97
C LEU A 19 5.97 3.68 13.00
N GLY A 20 4.99 2.81 13.23
CA GLY A 20 4.01 2.97 14.31
C GLY A 20 2.56 3.16 13.85
N ALA A 21 2.26 2.97 12.55
CA ALA A 21 0.88 3.00 12.09
C ALA A 21 0.09 1.80 12.62
N ASP A 22 -1.20 2.00 12.89
CA ASP A 22 -2.15 0.94 13.25
C ASP A 22 -2.75 0.28 12.01
N ALA A 23 -2.91 1.05 10.94
CA ALA A 23 -3.46 0.61 9.66
C ALA A 23 -3.01 1.52 8.52
N VAL A 24 -3.23 1.08 7.29
CA VAL A 24 -2.93 1.86 6.09
C VAL A 24 -4.15 1.96 5.17
N TYR A 25 -4.32 3.11 4.53
CA TYR A 25 -5.25 3.27 3.42
C TYR A 25 -4.55 2.97 2.10
N ILE A 26 -5.18 2.16 1.28
CA ILE A 26 -4.78 1.94 -0.11
C ILE A 26 -5.85 2.53 -1.05
N GLY A 27 -5.42 3.21 -2.09
CA GLY A 27 -6.32 3.82 -3.08
C GLY A 27 -5.92 3.43 -4.50
N THR A 28 -4.94 4.12 -5.05
CA THR A 28 -4.51 3.94 -6.46
C THR A 28 -4.08 2.52 -6.77
N ALA A 29 -3.41 1.82 -5.85
CA ALA A 29 -3.01 0.43 -6.06
C ALA A 29 -4.22 -0.49 -6.27
N ALA A 30 -5.27 -0.33 -5.45
CA ALA A 30 -6.52 -1.06 -5.63
C ALA A 30 -7.20 -0.71 -6.96
N CYS A 31 -7.23 0.56 -7.34
CA CYS A 31 -7.77 0.98 -8.64
C CYS A 31 -7.01 0.35 -9.81
N ILE A 32 -5.66 0.30 -9.73
CA ILE A 32 -4.83 -0.33 -10.76
C ILE A 32 -5.14 -1.83 -10.87
N ALA A 33 -5.35 -2.53 -9.76
CA ALA A 33 -5.77 -3.92 -9.78
C ALA A 33 -7.10 -4.12 -10.50
N LEU A 34 -8.02 -3.16 -10.40
CA LEU A 34 -9.28 -3.14 -11.14
C LEU A 34 -9.12 -2.85 -12.64
N GLY A 35 -7.96 -2.39 -13.08
CA GLY A 35 -7.66 -2.06 -14.47
C GLY A 35 -7.46 -0.57 -14.74
N CYS A 36 -7.39 0.29 -13.71
CA CYS A 36 -7.12 1.70 -13.87
C CYS A 36 -5.71 1.93 -14.46
N HIS A 37 -5.63 2.75 -15.51
CA HIS A 37 -4.36 3.13 -16.14
C HIS A 37 -3.92 4.58 -15.81
N GLN A 38 -4.47 5.13 -14.72
CA GLN A 38 -4.10 6.45 -14.17
C GLN A 38 -4.26 7.63 -15.14
N CYS A 39 -5.29 7.62 -15.97
CA CYS A 39 -5.59 8.72 -16.90
C CYS A 39 -6.01 10.03 -16.20
N ARG A 40 -6.29 9.98 -14.88
CA ARG A 40 -6.66 11.13 -14.05
C ARG A 40 -7.93 11.88 -14.47
N ALA A 41 -8.81 11.23 -15.24
CA ALA A 41 -10.12 11.80 -15.66
C ALA A 41 -11.25 11.53 -14.66
N CYS A 42 -10.93 11.05 -13.44
CA CYS A 42 -11.91 10.72 -12.40
C CYS A 42 -12.73 11.94 -11.97
N HIS A 43 -12.08 13.10 -11.82
CA HIS A 43 -12.71 14.36 -11.41
C HIS A 43 -13.74 14.89 -12.42
N GLU A 44 -13.64 14.46 -13.68
CA GLU A 44 -14.60 14.82 -14.74
C GLU A 44 -15.71 13.77 -14.93
N ALA A 45 -15.76 12.74 -14.08
CA ALA A 45 -16.64 11.57 -14.22
C ALA A 45 -16.49 10.82 -15.57
N LYS A 46 -15.33 10.96 -16.22
CA LYS A 46 -15.00 10.36 -17.53
C LYS A 46 -14.08 9.14 -17.41
N CYS A 47 -14.23 8.35 -16.35
CA CYS A 47 -13.41 7.17 -16.15
C CYS A 47 -13.67 6.12 -17.23
N ASN A 48 -12.70 5.91 -18.12
CA ASN A 48 -12.79 4.94 -19.20
C ASN A 48 -12.98 3.48 -18.75
N TRP A 49 -12.62 3.19 -17.49
CA TRP A 49 -12.71 1.83 -16.91
C TRP A 49 -13.99 1.59 -16.10
N GLY A 50 -14.86 2.62 -16.01
CA GLY A 50 -16.12 2.50 -15.29
C GLY A 50 -15.99 2.51 -13.77
N ILE A 51 -14.81 2.80 -13.22
CA ILE A 51 -14.53 2.75 -11.76
C ILE A 51 -15.08 4.02 -11.08
N ALA A 52 -14.73 5.20 -11.59
CA ALA A 52 -15.07 6.50 -11.00
C ALA A 52 -15.95 7.31 -11.96
N THR A 53 -17.16 6.82 -12.23
CA THR A 53 -18.13 7.45 -13.12
C THR A 53 -19.54 6.98 -12.80
N GLN A 54 -20.53 7.82 -13.10
CA GLN A 54 -21.97 7.47 -13.05
C GLN A 54 -22.58 7.37 -14.46
N ARG A 55 -21.77 7.59 -15.49
CA ARG A 55 -22.25 7.51 -16.88
C ARG A 55 -22.60 6.08 -17.27
N PRO A 56 -23.85 5.80 -17.74
CA PRO A 56 -24.29 4.42 -18.04
C PRO A 56 -23.46 3.72 -19.13
N ASP A 57 -22.92 4.47 -20.09
CA ASP A 57 -22.07 3.97 -21.17
C ASP A 57 -20.68 3.52 -20.68
N LEU A 58 -20.20 4.10 -19.57
CA LEU A 58 -18.90 3.80 -18.98
C LEU A 58 -19.00 2.80 -17.82
N VAL A 59 -19.98 2.94 -16.93
CA VAL A 59 -20.18 2.05 -15.77
C VAL A 59 -20.21 0.57 -16.18
N LYS A 60 -20.88 0.24 -17.29
CA LYS A 60 -20.98 -1.13 -17.82
C LYS A 60 -19.62 -1.76 -18.20
N ARG A 61 -18.55 -0.99 -18.29
CA ARG A 61 -17.20 -1.49 -18.61
C ARG A 61 -16.53 -2.18 -17.43
N LEU A 62 -16.93 -1.85 -16.21
CA LEU A 62 -16.44 -2.52 -15.00
C LEU A 62 -17.32 -3.75 -14.74
N ASN A 63 -16.71 -4.93 -14.77
CA ASN A 63 -17.34 -6.17 -14.33
C ASN A 63 -16.99 -6.41 -12.85
N PRO A 64 -17.96 -6.34 -11.91
CA PRO A 64 -17.70 -6.49 -10.48
C PRO A 64 -17.10 -7.85 -10.10
N ASP A 65 -17.51 -8.95 -10.77
CA ASP A 65 -17.01 -10.30 -10.47
C ASP A 65 -15.54 -10.47 -10.86
N ILE A 66 -15.15 -9.87 -11.98
CA ILE A 66 -13.73 -9.83 -12.39
C ILE A 66 -12.95 -8.89 -11.47
N GLY A 67 -13.50 -7.73 -11.16
CA GLY A 67 -12.89 -6.74 -10.28
C GLY A 67 -12.62 -7.30 -8.89
N SER A 68 -13.60 -7.95 -8.27
CA SER A 68 -13.44 -8.57 -6.95
C SER A 68 -12.33 -9.62 -6.92
N ARG A 69 -12.28 -10.49 -7.91
CA ARG A 69 -11.19 -11.49 -8.02
C ARG A 69 -9.82 -10.85 -8.13
N ARG A 70 -9.68 -9.77 -8.90
CA ARG A 70 -8.42 -9.04 -9.04
C ARG A 70 -7.99 -8.40 -7.71
N LEU A 71 -8.92 -7.82 -6.96
CA LEU A 71 -8.63 -7.27 -5.63
C LEU A 71 -8.25 -8.36 -4.63
N VAL A 72 -8.95 -9.48 -4.62
CA VAL A 72 -8.59 -10.64 -3.79
C VAL A 72 -7.16 -11.09 -4.09
N ASN A 73 -6.81 -11.22 -5.37
CA ASN A 73 -5.45 -11.61 -5.77
C ASN A 73 -4.39 -10.61 -5.28
N LEU A 74 -4.64 -9.30 -5.41
CA LEU A 74 -3.73 -8.27 -4.91
C LEU A 74 -3.52 -8.39 -3.40
N VAL A 75 -4.63 -8.46 -2.64
CA VAL A 75 -4.56 -8.51 -1.16
C VAL A 75 -3.91 -9.80 -0.69
N SER A 76 -4.22 -10.93 -1.35
CA SER A 76 -3.60 -12.22 -1.01
C SER A 76 -2.10 -12.25 -1.30
N ALA A 77 -1.68 -11.64 -2.43
CA ALA A 77 -0.25 -11.50 -2.72
C ALA A 77 0.46 -10.64 -1.67
N TRP A 78 -0.12 -9.51 -1.31
CA TRP A 78 0.46 -8.63 -0.28
C TRP A 78 0.49 -9.30 1.11
N ASP A 79 -0.55 -10.05 1.48
CA ASP A 79 -0.56 -10.83 2.73
C ASP A 79 0.62 -11.83 2.76
N HIS A 80 0.82 -12.55 1.66
CA HIS A 80 1.94 -13.49 1.54
C HIS A 80 3.29 -12.77 1.66
N GLU A 81 3.52 -11.71 0.89
CA GLU A 81 4.76 -10.92 0.93
C GLU A 81 5.04 -10.29 2.29
N ILE A 82 4.00 -9.79 2.98
CA ILE A 82 4.13 -9.24 4.36
C ILE A 82 4.59 -10.34 5.31
N LYS A 83 3.99 -11.53 5.23
CA LYS A 83 4.40 -12.69 6.05
C LYS A 83 5.83 -13.11 5.79
N GLU A 84 6.27 -13.11 4.53
CA GLU A 84 7.67 -13.39 4.17
C GLU A 84 8.64 -12.36 4.76
N MET A 85 8.32 -11.07 4.61
CA MET A 85 9.14 -10.01 5.21
C MET A 85 9.20 -10.11 6.73
N MET A 86 8.07 -10.37 7.39
CA MET A 86 8.02 -10.58 8.85
C MET A 86 8.81 -11.82 9.27
N GLY A 87 8.71 -12.90 8.51
CA GLY A 87 9.50 -14.13 8.73
C GLY A 87 10.99 -13.86 8.64
N GLY A 88 11.43 -13.08 7.64
CA GLY A 88 12.82 -12.65 7.51
C GLY A 88 13.32 -11.79 8.67
N MET A 89 12.42 -11.09 9.37
CA MET A 89 12.70 -10.32 10.59
C MET A 89 12.58 -11.15 11.88
N GLY A 90 12.17 -12.40 11.79
CA GLY A 90 11.91 -13.26 12.96
C GLY A 90 10.62 -12.88 13.72
N ILE A 91 9.67 -12.24 13.04
CA ILE A 91 8.40 -11.75 13.61
C ILE A 91 7.24 -12.58 13.05
N ASN A 92 6.29 -12.96 13.90
CA ASN A 92 5.14 -13.76 13.51
C ASN A 92 3.77 -13.09 13.76
N SER A 93 3.77 -11.85 14.22
CA SER A 93 2.52 -11.07 14.41
C SER A 93 2.70 -9.61 14.00
N ILE A 94 1.62 -8.99 13.51
CA ILE A 94 1.59 -7.57 13.15
C ILE A 94 1.79 -6.68 14.38
N GLU A 95 1.32 -7.09 15.54
CA GLU A 95 1.51 -6.39 16.82
C GLU A 95 3.01 -6.24 17.14
N SER A 96 3.79 -7.30 16.88
CA SER A 96 5.25 -7.28 17.09
C SER A 96 5.99 -6.44 16.04
N LEU A 97 5.39 -6.21 14.88
CA LEU A 97 5.92 -5.32 13.86
C LEU A 97 5.66 -3.85 14.18
N LYS A 98 4.52 -3.54 14.80
CA LYS A 98 4.09 -2.16 15.06
C LYS A 98 5.10 -1.41 15.92
N GLY A 99 5.66 -0.32 15.36
CA GLY A 99 6.69 0.49 16.02
C GLY A 99 8.08 -0.17 16.11
N ASN A 100 8.25 -1.35 15.57
CA ASN A 100 9.53 -2.06 15.54
C ASN A 100 10.40 -1.55 14.38
N ARG A 101 11.31 -0.63 14.69
CA ARG A 101 12.17 0.04 13.72
C ARG A 101 13.55 -0.60 13.56
N LEU A 102 13.81 -1.72 14.24
CA LEU A 102 15.14 -2.34 14.30
C LEU A 102 15.69 -2.72 12.91
N MET A 103 14.82 -3.13 11.99
CA MET A 103 15.21 -3.53 10.63
C MET A 103 15.08 -2.39 9.61
N LEU A 104 14.55 -1.24 9.99
CA LEU A 104 14.45 -0.08 9.10
C LEU A 104 15.81 0.60 8.96
N ARG A 105 16.11 1.03 7.73
CA ARG A 105 17.30 1.80 7.40
C ARG A 105 16.93 2.99 6.52
N GLY A 106 17.51 4.14 6.84
CA GLY A 106 17.35 5.34 6.04
C GLY A 106 18.37 5.39 4.91
N VAL A 107 17.90 5.77 3.72
CA VAL A 107 18.75 6.04 2.55
C VAL A 107 18.49 7.47 2.09
N GLY A 108 19.55 8.28 1.99
CA GLY A 108 19.44 9.67 1.56
C GLY A 108 18.77 10.61 2.56
N LEU A 109 18.69 10.20 3.83
CA LEU A 109 18.19 11.02 4.94
C LEU A 109 19.37 11.65 5.70
N ASN A 110 19.17 12.88 6.21
CA ASN A 110 20.14 13.51 7.09
C ASN A 110 20.00 12.99 8.54
N GLU A 111 20.99 13.33 9.38
CA GLU A 111 21.03 12.88 10.79
C GLU A 111 19.77 13.26 11.58
N LYS A 112 19.23 14.46 11.35
CA LYS A 112 18.02 14.93 12.03
C LYS A 112 16.79 14.15 11.63
N GLU A 113 16.66 13.79 10.36
CA GLU A 113 15.57 12.97 9.86
C GLU A 113 15.65 11.54 10.41
N LEU A 114 16.85 10.97 10.48
CA LEU A 114 17.08 9.64 11.07
C LEU A 114 16.72 9.65 12.57
N GLU A 115 17.13 10.69 13.31
CA GLU A 115 16.79 10.88 14.73
C GLU A 115 15.27 10.95 14.93
N ILE A 116 14.57 11.78 14.14
CA ILE A 116 13.10 11.93 14.22
C ILE A 116 12.39 10.62 13.93
N LEU A 117 12.84 9.88 12.91
CA LEU A 117 12.26 8.58 12.55
C LEU A 117 12.68 7.46 13.52
N GLY A 118 13.73 7.65 14.30
CA GLY A 118 14.27 6.64 15.20
C GLY A 118 14.82 5.41 14.46
N ILE A 119 15.48 5.64 13.32
CA ILE A 119 16.07 4.59 12.48
C ILE A 119 17.54 4.88 12.22
N LYS A 120 18.29 3.86 11.81
CA LYS A 120 19.70 3.98 11.45
C LYS A 120 19.90 4.27 9.98
N HIS A 121 21.09 4.76 9.64
CA HIS A 121 21.50 4.89 8.24
C HIS A 121 21.71 3.52 7.59
N ALA A 122 21.51 3.44 6.28
CA ALA A 122 21.85 2.23 5.52
C ALA A 122 23.36 1.97 5.59
N GLY A 123 23.73 0.75 5.99
CA GLY A 123 25.15 0.37 6.19
C GLY A 123 25.61 0.31 7.65
N GLU A 124 24.73 0.68 8.61
CA GLU A 124 25.02 0.54 10.06
C GLU A 124 24.48 -0.76 10.67
#